data_c2ed6ba19133316e6cfaeb67c1f62334
#
_entry.id   c2ed6ba19133316e6cfaeb67c1f62334
#
_cell.length_a   1.000
_cell.length_b   1.000
_cell.length_c   1.000
_cell.angle_alpha   90.00
_cell.angle_beta   90.00
_cell.angle_gamma   90.00
#
_symmetry.space_group_name_H-M   'P 1'
#
loop_
_entity.id
_entity.type
_entity.pdbx_description
1 polymer ?
#
loop_
_entity_poly.entity_id
_entity_poly.type
_entity_poly.pdbx_seq_one_letter_code
_entity_poly.pdbx_strand_id
1 'polypeptide(L)'
;SNVNPADVESVTVLKDASASSVYGSRAAYGVVLVTTKSGSAGKASVSYNGTVGFSSPVNMPEMMSSVEFAGYMNEMKVNSGKNAPFTESAIERLGMFTADPYSEEYPGIGLNAAGDGWASAYNNQYADTDWFDYHFKDRSLRQSHNLSISGGTQKVRYMVSAGYVYQGGLIDHVEDDLDRYNLNARMSFNVKPWLKAAFNNSLAVTGIDRPMADQTIFYAQISDKYPTQVTALPVEGDYDLPSWNEVMYLKETGFERTSVSDAMSLSMTITPLDGWDITAEMKGRLDVQKSSFIMGFPKTTRPDGKVVVTSGGKQGYQYPGMHWKNTSFGSYTR
;
A
#
# COMPACT_ATOMS: atom_id res chain seq x y z
N SER A 1 1.83 -12.09 -7.81
CA SER A 1 2.84 -13.04 -8.35
C SER A 1 4.08 -12.97 -7.46
N ASN A 2 4.52 -14.13 -6.96
CA ASN A 2 5.73 -14.23 -6.12
C ASN A 2 7.02 -14.33 -6.96
N VAL A 3 6.90 -14.29 -8.29
CA VAL A 3 8.05 -14.39 -9.21
C VAL A 3 8.61 -12.99 -9.44
N ASN A 4 9.94 -12.85 -9.26
CA ASN A 4 10.63 -11.61 -9.60
C ASN A 4 10.69 -11.47 -11.15
N PRO A 5 10.22 -10.37 -11.72
CA PRO A 5 10.28 -10.14 -13.17
C PRO A 5 11.70 -10.25 -13.76
N ALA A 6 12.72 -9.86 -12.99
CA ALA A 6 14.11 -9.96 -13.43
C ALA A 6 14.60 -11.42 -13.65
N ASP A 7 13.95 -12.38 -13.01
CA ASP A 7 14.26 -13.81 -13.14
C ASP A 7 13.44 -14.50 -14.25
N VAL A 8 12.54 -13.78 -14.91
CA VAL A 8 11.70 -14.32 -16.00
C VAL A 8 12.52 -14.38 -17.29
N GLU A 9 12.49 -15.54 -17.94
CA GLU A 9 13.05 -15.76 -19.28
C GLU A 9 11.99 -15.60 -20.36
N SER A 10 10.79 -16.21 -20.13
CA SER A 10 9.68 -16.09 -21.08
C SER A 10 8.33 -16.23 -20.38
N VAL A 11 7.30 -15.66 -21.00
CA VAL A 11 5.91 -15.78 -20.58
C VAL A 11 5.10 -16.28 -21.78
N THR A 12 4.41 -17.40 -21.61
CA THR A 12 3.53 -18.00 -22.62
C THR A 12 2.11 -18.03 -22.10
N VAL A 13 1.16 -17.53 -22.86
CA VAL A 13 -0.26 -17.56 -22.50
C VAL A 13 -0.95 -18.63 -23.34
N LEU A 14 -1.45 -19.68 -22.66
CA LEU A 14 -2.22 -20.75 -23.26
C LEU A 14 -3.71 -20.40 -23.13
N LYS A 15 -4.35 -20.07 -24.26
CA LYS A 15 -5.77 -19.67 -24.32
C LYS A 15 -6.67 -20.82 -24.78
N ASP A 16 -6.10 -21.85 -25.41
CA ASP A 16 -6.84 -22.97 -25.97
C ASP A 16 -7.14 -24.03 -24.92
N ALA A 17 -8.37 -24.56 -24.91
CA ALA A 17 -8.81 -25.57 -23.98
C ALA A 17 -7.96 -26.88 -24.07
N SER A 18 -7.48 -27.24 -25.27
CA SER A 18 -6.62 -28.42 -25.49
C SER A 18 -5.26 -28.25 -24.83
N ALA A 19 -4.63 -27.08 -24.95
CA ALA A 19 -3.33 -26.80 -24.34
C ALA A 19 -3.45 -26.63 -22.82
N SER A 20 -4.57 -26.10 -22.33
CA SER A 20 -4.79 -25.88 -20.90
C SER A 20 -5.25 -27.15 -20.15
N SER A 21 -5.80 -28.15 -20.85
CA SER A 21 -6.30 -29.39 -20.25
C SER A 21 -5.23 -30.20 -19.45
N VAL A 22 -3.97 -30.05 -19.85
CA VAL A 22 -2.83 -30.68 -19.16
C VAL A 22 -2.66 -30.17 -17.72
N TYR A 23 -3.19 -28.96 -17.44
CA TYR A 23 -3.10 -28.26 -16.13
C TYR A 23 -4.31 -28.48 -15.23
N GLY A 24 -5.28 -29.31 -15.67
CA GLY A 24 -6.46 -29.70 -14.91
C GLY A 24 -7.54 -28.61 -14.78
N SER A 25 -8.45 -28.77 -13.83
CA SER A 25 -9.64 -27.91 -13.66
C SER A 25 -9.31 -26.44 -13.37
N ARG A 26 -8.14 -26.12 -12.86
CA ARG A 26 -7.71 -24.73 -12.62
C ARG A 26 -7.41 -23.96 -13.91
N ALA A 27 -7.28 -24.62 -15.02
CA ALA A 27 -6.96 -24.05 -16.32
C ALA A 27 -8.18 -23.66 -17.16
N ALA A 28 -9.40 -23.71 -16.60
CA ALA A 28 -10.66 -23.43 -17.31
C ALA A 28 -10.70 -22.05 -17.99
N TYR A 29 -9.97 -21.06 -17.45
CA TYR A 29 -9.89 -19.71 -17.99
C TYR A 29 -8.55 -19.41 -18.70
N GLY A 30 -7.78 -20.43 -19.04
CA GLY A 30 -6.44 -20.33 -19.64
C GLY A 30 -5.31 -20.46 -18.62
N VAL A 31 -4.08 -20.54 -19.13
CA VAL A 31 -2.86 -20.70 -18.31
C VAL A 31 -1.82 -19.68 -18.75
N VAL A 32 -1.22 -19.00 -17.77
CA VAL A 32 0.00 -18.21 -17.99
C VAL A 32 1.20 -19.04 -17.52
N LEU A 33 1.99 -19.50 -18.45
CA LEU A 33 3.21 -20.24 -18.18
C LEU A 33 4.39 -19.27 -18.10
N VAL A 34 4.98 -19.16 -16.92
CA VAL A 34 6.17 -18.34 -16.69
C VAL A 34 7.39 -19.25 -16.62
N THR A 35 8.26 -19.13 -17.62
CA THR A 35 9.57 -19.79 -17.61
C THR A 35 10.58 -18.80 -17.05
N THR A 36 11.34 -19.27 -16.08
CA THR A 36 12.34 -18.40 -15.43
C THR A 36 13.75 -18.87 -15.86
N LYS A 37 14.69 -17.93 -15.85
CA LYS A 37 16.09 -18.13 -16.23
C LYS A 37 16.70 -19.32 -15.49
N SER A 38 17.56 -20.06 -16.16
CA SER A 38 18.31 -21.19 -15.62
C SER A 38 19.82 -20.99 -15.80
N GLY A 39 20.61 -21.71 -15.00
CA GLY A 39 22.06 -21.68 -15.14
C GLY A 39 22.53 -22.32 -16.44
N SER A 40 23.56 -21.77 -17.04
CA SER A 40 24.24 -22.32 -18.20
C SER A 40 25.63 -22.91 -17.83
N ALA A 41 26.14 -23.88 -18.64
CA ALA A 41 27.50 -24.33 -18.47
C ALA A 41 28.47 -23.21 -18.87
N GLY A 42 29.44 -22.89 -18.02
CA GLY A 42 30.41 -21.84 -18.21
C GLY A 42 30.93 -21.26 -16.93
N LYS A 43 31.75 -20.21 -17.04
CA LYS A 43 32.25 -19.47 -15.89
C LYS A 43 31.07 -18.83 -15.14
N ALA A 44 31.23 -18.68 -13.82
CA ALA A 44 30.26 -17.96 -13.02
C ALA A 44 30.08 -16.52 -13.53
N SER A 45 28.82 -16.13 -13.73
CA SER A 45 28.42 -14.78 -14.12
C SER A 45 27.58 -14.18 -13.01
N VAL A 46 27.91 -12.96 -12.62
CA VAL A 46 27.15 -12.16 -11.66
C VAL A 46 26.43 -11.06 -12.42
N SER A 47 25.15 -10.91 -12.17
CA SER A 47 24.33 -9.85 -12.76
C SER A 47 23.58 -9.10 -11.66
N TYR A 48 23.67 -7.79 -11.70
CA TYR A 48 22.88 -6.89 -10.85
C TYR A 48 21.97 -6.03 -11.72
N ASN A 49 20.72 -5.90 -11.29
CA ASN A 49 19.74 -5.02 -11.92
C ASN A 49 19.04 -4.19 -10.84
N GLY A 50 19.17 -2.88 -10.91
CA GLY A 50 18.58 -1.93 -9.97
C GLY A 50 17.70 -0.93 -10.70
N THR A 51 16.53 -0.66 -10.12
CA THR A 51 15.61 0.38 -10.61
C THR A 51 15.17 1.21 -9.41
N VAL A 52 15.24 2.52 -9.55
CA VAL A 52 14.68 3.50 -8.60
C VAL A 52 13.74 4.40 -9.39
N GLY A 53 12.58 4.63 -8.86
CA GLY A 53 11.56 5.47 -9.48
C GLY A 53 10.67 6.11 -8.43
N PHE A 54 9.84 7.03 -8.89
CA PHE A 54 8.85 7.69 -8.05
C PHE A 54 7.47 7.48 -8.65
N SER A 55 6.48 7.27 -7.79
CA SER A 55 5.06 7.23 -8.13
C SER A 55 4.44 8.53 -7.66
N SER A 56 3.60 9.13 -8.49
CA SER A 56 2.83 10.33 -8.15
C SER A 56 1.34 10.03 -8.35
N PRO A 57 0.44 10.67 -7.61
CA PRO A 57 -0.98 10.61 -7.90
C PRO A 57 -1.27 11.10 -9.32
N VAL A 58 -2.27 10.52 -9.94
CA VAL A 58 -2.72 10.93 -11.29
C VAL A 58 -4.18 11.34 -11.18
N ASN A 59 -4.53 12.47 -11.79
CA ASN A 59 -5.91 13.00 -11.78
C ASN A 59 -6.45 13.25 -10.36
N MET A 60 -5.65 13.84 -9.48
CA MET A 60 -6.14 14.30 -8.18
C MET A 60 -7.19 15.39 -8.39
N PRO A 61 -8.32 15.33 -7.67
CA PRO A 61 -9.25 16.44 -7.64
C PRO A 61 -8.58 17.67 -7.04
N GLU A 62 -8.88 18.83 -7.57
CA GLU A 62 -8.47 20.13 -7.05
C GLU A 62 -9.65 20.73 -6.29
N MET A 63 -9.44 21.18 -5.06
CA MET A 63 -10.47 21.85 -4.29
C MET A 63 -10.47 23.32 -4.62
N MET A 64 -11.68 23.94 -4.63
CA MET A 64 -11.76 25.39 -4.74
C MET A 64 -11.20 26.06 -3.47
N SER A 65 -10.66 27.24 -3.62
CA SER A 65 -10.18 28.04 -2.50
C SER A 65 -11.29 28.36 -1.49
N SER A 66 -10.93 28.62 -0.24
CA SER A 66 -11.90 28.94 0.81
C SER A 66 -12.71 30.20 0.50
N VAL A 67 -12.12 31.18 -0.16
CA VAL A 67 -12.81 32.42 -0.58
C VAL A 67 -13.83 32.11 -1.68
N GLU A 68 -13.47 31.36 -2.70
CA GLU A 68 -14.39 30.93 -3.77
C GLU A 68 -15.50 30.05 -3.20
N PHE A 69 -15.18 29.12 -2.31
CA PHE A 69 -16.15 28.28 -1.61
C PHE A 69 -17.15 29.14 -0.81
N ALA A 70 -16.69 30.13 -0.07
CA ALA A 70 -17.56 31.00 0.71
C ALA A 70 -18.53 31.79 -0.20
N GLY A 71 -18.01 32.30 -1.33
CA GLY A 71 -18.84 32.99 -2.34
C GLY A 71 -19.90 32.06 -2.93
N TYR A 72 -19.50 30.86 -3.37
CA TYR A 72 -20.40 29.85 -3.89
C TYR A 72 -21.49 29.43 -2.89
N MET A 73 -21.11 29.21 -1.63
CA MET A 73 -22.04 28.82 -0.56
C MET A 73 -23.04 29.92 -0.26
N ASN A 74 -22.61 31.19 -0.27
CA ASN A 74 -23.49 32.34 -0.09
C ASN A 74 -24.52 32.44 -1.22
N GLU A 75 -24.06 32.34 -2.48
CA GLU A 75 -24.96 32.38 -3.65
C GLU A 75 -25.97 31.23 -3.61
N MET A 76 -25.50 29.99 -3.38
CA MET A 76 -26.33 28.78 -3.30
C MET A 76 -27.42 28.91 -2.22
N LYS A 77 -27.09 29.43 -1.02
CA LYS A 77 -28.03 29.57 0.08
C LYS A 77 -29.04 30.68 -0.19
N VAL A 78 -28.60 31.83 -0.68
CA VAL A 78 -29.48 32.94 -1.04
C VAL A 78 -30.47 32.53 -2.15
N ASN A 79 -30.01 31.85 -3.19
CA ASN A 79 -30.84 31.34 -4.27
C ASN A 79 -31.86 30.28 -3.79
N SER A 80 -31.59 29.62 -2.68
CA SER A 80 -32.52 28.69 -2.01
C SER A 80 -33.45 29.36 -0.97
N GLY A 81 -33.42 30.68 -0.89
CA GLY A 81 -34.24 31.46 0.07
C GLY A 81 -33.74 31.44 1.52
N LYS A 82 -32.45 31.12 1.73
CA LYS A 82 -31.79 31.05 3.03
C LYS A 82 -30.80 32.23 3.19
N ASN A 83 -30.43 32.52 4.41
CA ASN A 83 -29.40 33.54 4.68
C ASN A 83 -28.01 33.08 4.21
N ALA A 84 -27.18 33.99 3.77
CA ALA A 84 -25.79 33.78 3.46
C ALA A 84 -25.03 33.31 4.72
N PRO A 85 -24.33 32.17 4.66
CA PRO A 85 -23.60 31.62 5.82
C PRO A 85 -22.31 32.38 6.15
N PHE A 86 -21.71 33.07 5.18
CA PHE A 86 -20.50 33.88 5.38
C PHE A 86 -20.80 35.37 5.29
N THR A 87 -20.39 36.12 6.30
CA THR A 87 -20.44 37.58 6.26
C THR A 87 -19.29 38.14 5.42
N GLU A 88 -19.36 39.41 5.03
CA GLU A 88 -18.24 40.10 4.34
C GLU A 88 -16.95 40.03 5.17
N SER A 89 -17.04 40.29 6.48
CA SER A 89 -15.90 40.18 7.38
C SER A 89 -15.33 38.76 7.50
N ALA A 90 -16.16 37.73 7.37
CA ALA A 90 -15.69 36.35 7.34
C ALA A 90 -14.90 36.06 6.04
N ILE A 91 -15.37 36.57 4.90
CA ILE A 91 -14.68 36.41 3.61
C ILE A 91 -13.35 37.16 3.60
N GLU A 92 -13.32 38.39 4.15
CA GLU A 92 -12.08 39.17 4.32
C GLU A 92 -11.08 38.40 5.19
N ARG A 93 -11.53 37.79 6.27
CA ARG A 93 -10.68 36.97 7.16
C ARG A 93 -10.15 35.71 6.47
N LEU A 94 -10.92 35.04 5.61
CA LEU A 94 -10.43 33.94 4.77
C LEU A 94 -9.30 34.42 3.85
N GLY A 95 -9.46 35.58 3.21
CA GLY A 95 -8.42 36.17 2.38
C GLY A 95 -7.15 36.54 3.16
N MET A 96 -7.28 37.04 4.39
CA MET A 96 -6.13 37.30 5.27
C MET A 96 -5.40 36.05 5.66
N PHE A 97 -6.11 34.98 6.02
CA PHE A 97 -5.51 33.70 6.33
C PHE A 97 -4.78 33.08 5.11
N THR A 98 -5.38 33.16 3.94
CA THR A 98 -4.75 32.69 2.70
C THR A 98 -3.45 33.46 2.40
N ALA A 99 -3.39 34.75 2.72
CA ALA A 99 -2.20 35.57 2.53
C ALA A 99 -1.09 35.28 3.57
N ASP A 100 -1.47 34.97 4.82
CA ASP A 100 -0.55 34.62 5.91
C ASP A 100 -1.17 33.57 6.85
N PRO A 101 -1.03 32.27 6.53
CA PRO A 101 -1.58 31.16 7.33
C PRO A 101 -0.98 31.03 8.74
N TYR A 102 0.14 31.71 8.99
CA TYR A 102 0.86 31.64 10.27
C TYR A 102 0.64 32.89 11.14
N SER A 103 -0.28 33.74 10.74
CA SER A 103 -0.59 34.99 11.50
C SER A 103 -1.20 34.67 12.87
N GLU A 104 -0.58 35.17 13.94
CA GLU A 104 -1.14 35.11 15.29
C GLU A 104 -2.37 36.04 15.44
N GLU A 105 -2.44 37.08 14.63
CA GLU A 105 -3.54 38.04 14.66
C GLU A 105 -4.83 37.47 14.07
N TYR A 106 -4.71 36.58 13.08
CA TYR A 106 -5.85 35.98 12.37
C TYR A 106 -5.76 34.43 12.41
N PRO A 107 -5.91 33.80 13.59
CA PRO A 107 -5.87 32.33 13.65
C PRO A 107 -7.00 31.72 12.83
N GLY A 108 -6.69 30.59 12.15
CA GLY A 108 -7.64 29.90 11.28
C GLY A 108 -8.86 29.30 12.00
N ILE A 109 -8.82 29.24 13.33
CA ILE A 109 -9.91 28.70 14.17
C ILE A 109 -10.01 29.49 15.47
N GLY A 110 -11.23 29.62 15.97
CA GLY A 110 -11.54 30.21 17.27
C GLY A 110 -12.29 29.25 18.18
N LEU A 111 -12.74 29.78 19.31
CA LEU A 111 -13.61 29.05 20.23
C LEU A 111 -15.02 28.92 19.68
N ASN A 112 -15.76 27.91 20.12
CA ASN A 112 -17.20 27.81 19.90
C ASN A 112 -17.95 28.86 20.73
N ALA A 113 -19.25 29.01 20.49
CA ALA A 113 -20.08 30.02 21.18
C ALA A 113 -20.14 29.80 22.71
N ALA A 114 -19.93 28.60 23.21
CA ALA A 114 -19.90 28.30 24.64
C ALA A 114 -18.52 28.56 25.28
N GLY A 115 -17.47 28.75 24.48
CA GLY A 115 -16.10 28.94 24.96
C GLY A 115 -15.40 27.68 25.50
N ASP A 116 -16.01 26.51 25.38
CA ASP A 116 -15.55 25.25 25.95
C ASP A 116 -15.00 24.25 24.91
N GLY A 117 -15.02 24.63 23.65
CA GLY A 117 -14.55 23.81 22.51
C GLY A 117 -14.10 24.66 21.34
N TRP A 118 -13.56 24.00 20.33
CA TRP A 118 -13.19 24.65 19.08
C TRP A 118 -14.42 24.85 18.17
N ALA A 119 -14.40 25.92 17.38
CA ALA A 119 -15.42 26.17 16.37
C ALA A 119 -15.36 25.04 15.32
N SER A 120 -16.44 24.28 15.16
CA SER A 120 -16.47 23.10 14.25
C SER A 120 -17.27 23.36 12.96
N ALA A 121 -18.07 24.45 12.91
CA ALA A 121 -18.84 24.77 11.71
C ALA A 121 -17.93 25.34 10.62
N TYR A 122 -18.17 24.93 9.38
CA TYR A 122 -17.38 25.34 8.21
C TYR A 122 -17.32 26.86 7.98
N ASN A 123 -18.32 27.61 8.45
CA ASN A 123 -18.38 29.07 8.33
C ASN A 123 -17.80 29.82 9.55
N ASN A 124 -17.23 29.09 10.51
CA ASN A 124 -16.54 29.62 11.69
C ASN A 124 -15.07 29.23 11.73
N GLN A 125 -14.54 28.74 10.62
CA GLN A 125 -13.14 28.42 10.41
C GLN A 125 -12.64 29.17 9.18
N TYR A 126 -11.37 29.52 9.16
CA TYR A 126 -10.80 30.48 8.22
C TYR A 126 -9.54 29.95 7.53
N ALA A 127 -9.38 28.63 7.42
CA ALA A 127 -8.28 28.01 6.66
C ALA A 127 -8.53 28.10 5.15
N ASP A 128 -7.52 27.71 4.40
CA ASP A 128 -7.57 27.49 2.96
C ASP A 128 -6.87 26.17 2.65
N THR A 129 -7.60 25.08 2.87
CA THR A 129 -7.05 23.72 2.85
C THR A 129 -7.52 22.99 1.61
N ASP A 130 -6.59 22.57 0.74
CA ASP A 130 -6.82 21.49 -0.19
C ASP A 130 -6.60 20.15 0.55
N TRP A 131 -7.72 19.47 0.84
CA TRP A 131 -7.69 18.23 1.60
C TRP A 131 -7.11 17.05 0.82
N PHE A 132 -7.12 17.08 -0.51
CA PHE A 132 -6.46 16.07 -1.31
C PHE A 132 -4.95 16.25 -1.25
N ASP A 133 -4.46 17.47 -1.44
CA ASP A 133 -3.04 17.80 -1.32
C ASP A 133 -2.51 17.51 0.10
N TYR A 134 -3.31 17.82 1.12
CA TYR A 134 -2.96 17.54 2.52
C TYR A 134 -2.83 16.04 2.82
N HIS A 135 -3.67 15.18 2.25
CA HIS A 135 -3.68 13.75 2.58
C HIS A 135 -2.81 12.87 1.69
N PHE A 136 -2.35 13.38 0.56
CA PHE A 136 -1.57 12.59 -0.39
C PHE A 136 -0.19 13.19 -0.64
N LYS A 137 0.79 12.30 -0.71
CA LYS A 137 2.17 12.67 -1.07
C LYS A 137 2.25 13.02 -2.55
N ASP A 138 2.96 14.07 -2.90
CA ASP A 138 3.30 14.37 -4.30
C ASP A 138 4.06 13.23 -4.96
N ARG A 139 4.91 12.58 -4.20
CA ARG A 139 5.78 11.51 -4.69
C ARG A 139 6.01 10.44 -3.62
N SER A 140 6.03 9.21 -4.06
CA SER A 140 6.42 8.07 -3.24
C SER A 140 7.55 7.28 -3.91
N LEU A 141 8.51 6.84 -3.11
CA LEU A 141 9.67 6.07 -3.58
C LEU A 141 9.24 4.65 -3.97
N ARG A 142 9.73 4.20 -5.12
CA ARG A 142 9.71 2.81 -5.54
C ARG A 142 11.11 2.39 -5.93
N GLN A 143 11.57 1.26 -5.39
CA GLN A 143 12.87 0.70 -5.75
C GLN A 143 12.80 -0.82 -5.89
N SER A 144 13.61 -1.34 -6.79
CA SER A 144 13.76 -2.76 -7.01
C SER A 144 15.22 -3.08 -7.31
N HIS A 145 15.75 -4.06 -6.58
CA HIS A 145 17.11 -4.53 -6.73
C HIS A 145 17.11 -6.04 -6.92
N ASN A 146 17.86 -6.53 -7.88
CA ASN A 146 18.02 -7.95 -8.13
C ASN A 146 19.48 -8.29 -8.38
N LEU A 147 20.01 -9.21 -7.60
CA LEU A 147 21.34 -9.76 -7.76
C LEU A 147 21.20 -11.23 -8.15
N SER A 148 21.85 -11.67 -9.20
CA SER A 148 21.86 -13.07 -9.61
C SER A 148 23.25 -13.57 -9.92
N ILE A 149 23.48 -14.83 -9.58
CA ILE A 149 24.72 -15.57 -9.86
C ILE A 149 24.34 -16.84 -10.58
N SER A 150 24.88 -17.05 -11.76
CA SER A 150 24.65 -18.26 -12.55
C SER A 150 25.96 -18.81 -13.12
N GLY A 151 26.01 -20.13 -13.32
CA GLY A 151 27.17 -20.76 -13.88
C GLY A 151 27.08 -22.28 -13.79
N GLY A 152 28.19 -22.95 -14.06
CA GLY A 152 28.26 -24.36 -13.89
C GLY A 152 29.18 -25.11 -14.87
N THR A 153 29.09 -26.41 -14.84
CA THR A 153 29.78 -27.34 -15.73
C THR A 153 28.76 -28.12 -16.54
N GLN A 154 29.23 -29.02 -17.39
CA GLN A 154 28.35 -29.99 -18.05
C GLN A 154 27.59 -30.90 -17.06
N LYS A 155 28.15 -31.09 -15.85
CA LYS A 155 27.57 -31.98 -14.82
C LYS A 155 26.64 -31.25 -13.86
N VAL A 156 26.95 -29.98 -13.54
CA VAL A 156 26.19 -29.19 -12.56
C VAL A 156 25.99 -27.77 -13.11
N ARG A 157 24.77 -27.30 -13.15
CA ARG A 157 24.42 -25.93 -13.49
C ARG A 157 23.63 -25.35 -12.35
N TYR A 158 23.84 -24.08 -12.06
CA TYR A 158 23.15 -23.38 -10.99
C TYR A 158 22.80 -21.95 -11.38
N MET A 159 21.75 -21.45 -10.78
CA MET A 159 21.36 -20.05 -10.74
C MET A 159 20.76 -19.75 -9.38
N VAL A 160 21.27 -18.73 -8.72
CA VAL A 160 20.73 -18.20 -7.46
C VAL A 160 20.48 -16.70 -7.67
N SER A 161 19.30 -16.23 -7.30
CA SER A 161 18.98 -14.81 -7.32
C SER A 161 18.38 -14.36 -5.99
N ALA A 162 18.72 -13.14 -5.58
CA ALA A 162 18.14 -12.43 -4.46
C ALA A 162 17.57 -11.09 -4.94
N GLY A 163 16.33 -10.83 -4.61
CA GLY A 163 15.62 -9.62 -5.00
C GLY A 163 15.05 -8.89 -3.81
N TYR A 164 15.02 -7.58 -3.88
CA TYR A 164 14.36 -6.66 -2.96
C TYR A 164 13.47 -5.70 -3.75
N VAL A 165 12.25 -5.48 -3.28
CA VAL A 165 11.33 -4.48 -3.80
C VAL A 165 10.79 -3.69 -2.63
N TYR A 166 10.89 -2.37 -2.71
CA TYR A 166 10.20 -1.43 -1.84
C TYR A 166 9.23 -0.61 -2.67
N GLN A 167 8.04 -0.40 -2.14
CA GLN A 167 7.03 0.46 -2.74
C GLN A 167 6.32 1.22 -1.63
N GLY A 168 6.62 2.50 -1.49
CA GLY A 168 5.88 3.39 -0.62
C GLY A 168 4.49 3.68 -1.18
N GLY A 169 3.52 3.86 -0.29
CA GLY A 169 2.19 4.33 -0.61
C GLY A 169 2.12 5.85 -0.76
N LEU A 170 0.96 6.32 -1.19
CA LEU A 170 0.72 7.74 -1.48
C LEU A 170 -0.05 8.46 -0.37
N ILE A 171 -0.52 7.76 0.66
CA ILE A 171 -1.15 8.41 1.82
C ILE A 171 -0.06 9.07 2.66
N ASP A 172 -0.26 10.35 3.00
CA ASP A 172 0.68 11.10 3.85
C ASP A 172 0.35 10.95 5.34
N HIS A 173 1.27 11.39 6.19
CA HIS A 173 1.19 11.41 7.66
C HIS A 173 1.20 10.04 8.36
N VAL A 174 1.21 8.93 7.63
CA VAL A 174 1.20 7.56 8.16
C VAL A 174 2.12 6.64 7.37
N GLU A 175 2.46 5.51 7.96
CA GLU A 175 3.15 4.44 7.25
C GLU A 175 2.18 3.77 6.26
N ASP A 176 2.60 3.68 5.01
CA ASP A 176 1.87 3.06 3.91
C ASP A 176 2.90 2.55 2.91
N ASP A 177 3.33 1.31 3.09
CA ASP A 177 4.37 0.73 2.24
C ASP A 177 4.30 -0.78 2.08
N LEU A 178 5.08 -1.27 1.14
CA LEU A 178 5.28 -2.67 0.85
C LEU A 178 6.76 -2.95 0.66
N ASP A 179 7.25 -3.93 1.43
CA ASP A 179 8.55 -4.55 1.28
C ASP A 179 8.43 -5.98 0.79
N ARG A 180 9.26 -6.38 -0.19
CA ARG A 180 9.34 -7.76 -0.62
C ARG A 180 10.76 -8.22 -0.85
N TYR A 181 11.08 -9.33 -0.25
CA TYR A 181 12.33 -10.06 -0.42
C TYR A 181 12.05 -11.34 -1.19
N ASN A 182 12.85 -11.64 -2.19
CA ASN A 182 12.77 -12.88 -2.97
C ASN A 182 14.13 -13.58 -2.94
N LEU A 183 14.10 -14.89 -2.80
CA LEU A 183 15.28 -15.74 -2.98
C LEU A 183 14.88 -16.91 -3.90
N ASN A 184 15.57 -17.05 -5.02
CA ASN A 184 15.34 -18.17 -5.94
C ASN A 184 16.65 -18.94 -6.11
N ALA A 185 16.56 -20.27 -6.04
CA ALA A 185 17.68 -21.15 -6.28
C ALA A 185 17.26 -22.25 -7.27
N ARG A 186 18.07 -22.47 -8.28
CA ARG A 186 17.87 -23.51 -9.29
C ARG A 186 19.16 -24.24 -9.52
N MET A 187 19.10 -25.53 -9.44
CA MET A 187 20.23 -26.41 -9.65
C MET A 187 19.80 -27.56 -10.54
N SER A 188 20.64 -27.93 -11.51
CA SER A 188 20.46 -29.11 -12.33
C SER A 188 21.74 -29.91 -12.32
N PHE A 189 21.56 -31.23 -12.21
CA PHE A 189 22.63 -32.19 -12.06
C PHE A 189 22.52 -33.27 -13.14
N ASN A 190 23.52 -33.41 -14.00
CA ASN A 190 23.70 -34.54 -14.89
C ASN A 190 24.55 -35.57 -14.15
N VAL A 191 23.94 -36.40 -13.30
CA VAL A 191 24.64 -37.34 -12.40
C VAL A 191 25.31 -38.44 -13.20
N LYS A 192 24.58 -38.95 -14.21
CA LYS A 192 25.04 -39.97 -15.20
C LYS A 192 24.40 -39.61 -16.54
N PRO A 193 24.86 -40.16 -17.69
CA PRO A 193 24.21 -39.92 -18.98
C PRO A 193 22.73 -40.30 -18.99
N TRP A 194 22.35 -41.30 -18.18
CA TRP A 194 20.99 -41.78 -18.04
C TRP A 194 20.24 -41.24 -16.80
N LEU A 195 20.89 -40.39 -15.95
CA LEU A 195 20.29 -39.87 -14.71
C LEU A 195 20.52 -38.39 -14.57
N LYS A 196 19.42 -37.63 -14.59
CA LYS A 196 19.38 -36.19 -14.34
C LYS A 196 18.54 -35.88 -13.09
N ALA A 197 18.93 -34.88 -12.32
CA ALA A 197 18.16 -34.37 -11.21
C ALA A 197 18.08 -32.83 -11.30
N ALA A 198 16.97 -32.24 -10.82
CA ALA A 198 16.86 -30.79 -10.70
C ALA A 198 16.19 -30.45 -9.39
N PHE A 199 16.68 -29.35 -8.79
CA PHE A 199 16.13 -28.74 -7.59
C PHE A 199 15.78 -27.29 -7.88
N ASN A 200 14.58 -26.87 -7.50
CA ASN A 200 14.15 -25.50 -7.56
C ASN A 200 13.56 -25.10 -6.21
N ASN A 201 13.89 -23.91 -5.76
CA ASN A 201 13.30 -23.27 -4.61
C ASN A 201 12.96 -21.81 -4.97
N SER A 202 11.83 -21.32 -4.49
CA SER A 202 11.40 -19.94 -4.63
C SER A 202 10.77 -19.50 -3.32
N LEU A 203 11.50 -18.66 -2.58
CA LEU A 203 11.07 -18.04 -1.34
C LEU A 203 10.69 -16.58 -1.61
N ALA A 204 9.53 -16.16 -1.12
CA ALA A 204 9.11 -14.78 -1.10
C ALA A 204 8.63 -14.40 0.31
N VAL A 205 9.14 -13.29 0.83
CA VAL A 205 8.67 -12.67 2.08
C VAL A 205 8.16 -11.29 1.72
N THR A 206 6.90 -11.01 2.04
CA THR A 206 6.26 -9.71 1.76
C THR A 206 5.74 -9.13 3.06
N GLY A 207 6.19 -7.94 3.40
CA GLY A 207 5.65 -7.05 4.42
C GLY A 207 4.72 -6.02 3.79
N ILE A 208 3.65 -5.68 4.46
CA ILE A 208 2.73 -4.60 4.11
C ILE A 208 2.39 -3.89 5.40
N ASP A 209 2.63 -2.60 5.43
CA ASP A 209 2.18 -1.67 6.46
C ASP A 209 1.26 -0.64 5.82
N ARG A 210 0.12 -0.39 6.41
CA ARG A 210 -0.83 0.61 5.93
C ARG A 210 -1.83 1.01 7.03
N PRO A 211 -2.43 2.19 6.96
CA PRO A 211 -3.56 2.54 7.81
C PRO A 211 -4.74 1.62 7.50
N MET A 212 -5.55 1.34 8.52
CA MET A 212 -6.74 0.51 8.38
C MET A 212 -7.97 1.37 8.01
N ALA A 213 -7.90 2.06 6.88
CA ALA A 213 -9.04 2.80 6.33
C ALA A 213 -9.59 2.06 5.10
N ASP A 214 -10.90 1.98 5.00
CA ASP A 214 -11.52 1.63 3.72
C ASP A 214 -11.28 2.77 2.74
N GLN A 215 -10.63 2.47 1.61
CA GLN A 215 -10.23 3.48 0.64
C GLN A 215 -11.43 4.28 0.12
N THR A 216 -12.55 3.63 -0.13
CA THR A 216 -13.76 4.29 -0.63
C THR A 216 -14.32 5.28 0.40
N ILE A 217 -14.36 4.87 1.67
CA ILE A 217 -14.82 5.71 2.78
C ILE A 217 -13.85 6.87 3.00
N PHE A 218 -12.54 6.61 2.94
CA PHE A 218 -11.51 7.63 3.10
C PHE A 218 -11.62 8.72 2.02
N TYR A 219 -11.73 8.33 0.74
CA TYR A 219 -11.94 9.28 -0.36
C TYR A 219 -13.25 10.06 -0.22
N ALA A 220 -14.34 9.41 0.16
CA ALA A 220 -15.62 10.08 0.39
C ALA A 220 -15.52 11.12 1.52
N GLN A 221 -14.82 10.78 2.61
CA GLN A 221 -14.63 11.69 3.74
C GLN A 221 -13.79 12.91 3.36
N ILE A 222 -12.74 12.74 2.55
CA ILE A 222 -11.94 13.85 2.04
C ILE A 222 -12.79 14.75 1.12
N SER A 223 -13.59 14.15 0.23
CA SER A 223 -14.46 14.88 -0.71
C SER A 223 -15.55 15.69 -0.02
N ASP A 224 -15.96 15.29 1.18
CA ASP A 224 -16.97 15.99 2.00
C ASP A 224 -16.39 17.12 2.87
N LYS A 225 -15.08 17.35 2.80
CA LYS A 225 -14.42 18.40 3.56
C LYS A 225 -14.65 19.77 2.98
N TYR A 226 -14.59 20.75 3.86
CA TYR A 226 -14.67 22.16 3.49
C TYR A 226 -13.27 22.79 3.48
N PRO A 227 -12.92 23.58 2.46
CA PRO A 227 -11.60 24.21 2.39
C PRO A 227 -11.35 25.20 3.53
N THR A 228 -12.41 25.70 4.15
CA THR A 228 -12.33 26.59 5.32
C THR A 228 -11.87 25.90 6.61
N GLN A 229 -11.86 24.58 6.66
CA GLN A 229 -11.50 23.82 7.86
C GLN A 229 -9.98 23.72 8.05
N VAL A 230 -9.51 23.95 9.30
CA VAL A 230 -8.10 23.84 9.65
C VAL A 230 -7.65 22.37 9.71
N THR A 231 -6.40 22.14 9.35
CA THR A 231 -5.75 20.83 9.45
C THR A 231 -5.23 20.55 10.86
N ALA A 232 -4.88 21.57 11.63
CA ALA A 232 -4.36 21.46 12.99
C ALA A 232 -5.01 22.48 13.91
N LEU A 233 -5.00 22.19 15.21
CA LEU A 233 -5.45 23.09 16.28
C LEU A 233 -4.27 23.93 16.78
N PRO A 234 -4.48 25.18 17.22
CA PRO A 234 -3.42 26.04 17.78
C PRO A 234 -3.10 25.63 19.23
N VAL A 235 -2.60 24.41 19.40
CA VAL A 235 -2.18 23.83 20.69
C VAL A 235 -0.85 23.14 20.53
N GLU A 236 -0.07 23.09 21.60
CA GLU A 236 1.19 22.34 21.60
C GLU A 236 0.94 20.89 21.98
N GLY A 237 1.68 19.95 21.35
CA GLY A 237 1.70 18.53 21.69
C GLY A 237 1.17 17.59 20.60
N ASP A 238 1.14 16.29 20.89
CA ASP A 238 0.90 15.22 19.92
C ASP A 238 -0.58 15.09 19.46
N TYR A 239 -1.51 15.80 20.12
CA TYR A 239 -2.95 15.69 19.86
C TYR A 239 -3.54 17.02 19.37
N ASP A 240 -2.81 17.67 18.47
CA ASP A 240 -3.16 18.93 17.84
C ASP A 240 -4.16 18.79 16.66
N LEU A 241 -4.52 17.57 16.30
CA LEU A 241 -5.43 17.32 15.20
C LEU A 241 -6.90 17.49 15.64
N PRO A 242 -7.69 18.23 14.87
CA PRO A 242 -9.12 18.36 15.14
C PRO A 242 -9.89 17.08 14.83
N SER A 243 -11.04 16.88 15.47
CA SER A 243 -11.87 15.69 15.33
C SER A 243 -12.43 15.45 13.92
N TRP A 244 -12.36 16.42 13.04
CA TRP A 244 -12.74 16.29 11.63
C TRP A 244 -11.55 15.93 10.72
N ASN A 245 -10.31 15.89 11.22
CA ASN A 245 -9.15 15.52 10.44
C ASN A 245 -8.95 13.99 10.48
N GLU A 246 -8.99 13.35 9.31
CA GLU A 246 -8.85 11.89 9.17
C GLU A 246 -7.48 11.38 9.61
N VAL A 247 -6.43 12.18 9.53
CA VAL A 247 -5.08 11.80 9.98
C VAL A 247 -5.09 11.34 11.44
N MET A 248 -5.93 11.94 12.28
CA MET A 248 -6.12 11.51 13.66
C MET A 248 -6.55 10.04 13.77
N TYR A 249 -7.43 9.58 12.87
CA TYR A 249 -7.87 8.19 12.81
C TYR A 249 -6.82 7.30 12.13
N LEU A 250 -6.18 7.79 11.08
CA LEU A 250 -5.14 7.03 10.36
C LEU A 250 -3.96 6.70 11.27
N LYS A 251 -3.51 7.65 12.10
CA LYS A 251 -2.41 7.46 13.08
C LYS A 251 -2.74 6.43 14.17
N GLU A 252 -4.00 6.33 14.55
CA GLU A 252 -4.46 5.37 15.58
C GLU A 252 -4.87 4.01 15.00
N THR A 253 -4.82 3.84 13.68
CA THR A 253 -5.14 2.58 13.02
C THR A 253 -3.94 2.03 12.29
N GLY A 254 -3.78 0.71 12.30
CA GLY A 254 -2.68 0.04 11.60
C GLY A 254 -3.09 -1.34 11.11
N PHE A 255 -2.62 -1.68 9.94
CA PHE A 255 -2.67 -3.01 9.39
C PHE A 255 -1.29 -3.43 8.96
N GLU A 256 -0.73 -4.38 9.67
CA GLU A 256 0.52 -5.03 9.33
C GLU A 256 0.25 -6.44 8.79
N ARG A 257 0.89 -6.80 7.72
CA ARG A 257 0.85 -8.16 7.18
C ARG A 257 2.23 -8.62 6.78
N THR A 258 2.64 -9.76 7.31
CA THR A 258 3.80 -10.51 6.80
C THR A 258 3.32 -11.79 6.14
N SER A 259 3.69 -12.00 4.89
CA SER A 259 3.39 -13.20 4.12
C SER A 259 4.69 -13.86 3.71
N VAL A 260 4.84 -15.13 4.03
CA VAL A 260 5.95 -15.99 3.59
C VAL A 260 5.39 -17.03 2.66
N SER A 261 5.96 -17.16 1.48
CA SER A 261 5.61 -18.20 0.52
C SER A 261 6.91 -18.89 0.08
N ASP A 262 7.02 -20.16 0.35
CA ASP A 262 8.16 -21.00 -0.04
C ASP A 262 7.68 -22.17 -0.90
N ALA A 263 8.16 -22.24 -2.12
CA ALA A 263 7.84 -23.29 -3.07
C ALA A 263 9.12 -24.04 -3.47
N MET A 264 9.12 -25.33 -3.26
CA MET A 264 10.23 -26.23 -3.59
C MET A 264 9.79 -27.31 -4.57
N SER A 265 10.68 -27.66 -5.49
CA SER A 265 10.51 -28.85 -6.32
C SER A 265 11.83 -29.62 -6.46
N LEU A 266 11.71 -30.93 -6.43
CA LEU A 266 12.77 -31.87 -6.72
C LEU A 266 12.28 -32.78 -7.85
N SER A 267 13.00 -32.83 -8.95
CA SER A 267 12.72 -33.74 -10.07
C SER A 267 13.89 -34.62 -10.37
N MET A 268 13.58 -35.87 -10.78
CA MET A 268 14.55 -36.85 -11.21
C MET A 268 14.07 -37.45 -12.53
N THR A 269 14.95 -37.46 -13.53
CA THR A 269 14.68 -38.06 -14.84
C THR A 269 15.68 -39.18 -15.08
N ILE A 270 15.16 -40.34 -15.39
CA ILE A 270 15.93 -41.57 -15.74
C ILE A 270 15.65 -41.88 -17.20
N THR A 271 16.68 -42.05 -18.00
CA THR A 271 16.65 -42.46 -19.42
C THR A 271 17.22 -43.86 -19.54
N PRO A 272 16.41 -44.93 -19.32
CA PRO A 272 16.91 -46.30 -19.34
C PRO A 272 17.35 -46.77 -20.73
N LEU A 273 16.69 -46.26 -21.77
CA LEU A 273 16.95 -46.51 -23.17
C LEU A 273 16.83 -45.19 -23.95
N ASP A 274 17.52 -45.06 -25.06
CA ASP A 274 17.46 -43.90 -25.92
C ASP A 274 16.01 -43.59 -26.37
N GLY A 275 15.55 -42.37 -26.11
CA GLY A 275 14.20 -41.93 -26.43
C GLY A 275 13.13 -42.32 -25.38
N TRP A 276 13.51 -42.97 -24.27
CA TRP A 276 12.57 -43.32 -23.20
C TRP A 276 12.93 -42.62 -21.86
N ASP A 277 12.27 -41.53 -21.54
CA ASP A 277 12.45 -40.76 -20.30
C ASP A 277 11.35 -41.06 -19.28
N ILE A 278 11.75 -41.39 -18.06
CA ILE A 278 10.88 -41.55 -16.90
C ILE A 278 11.21 -40.44 -15.95
N THR A 279 10.24 -39.52 -15.69
CA THR A 279 10.43 -38.40 -14.77
C THR A 279 9.53 -38.53 -13.56
N ALA A 280 10.13 -38.47 -12.37
CA ALA A 280 9.45 -38.31 -11.10
C ALA A 280 9.69 -36.88 -10.58
N GLU A 281 8.63 -36.24 -10.12
CA GLU A 281 8.70 -34.86 -9.55
C GLU A 281 7.93 -34.81 -8.25
N MET A 282 8.55 -34.21 -7.23
CA MET A 282 7.92 -33.87 -5.94
C MET A 282 7.90 -32.37 -5.78
N LYS A 283 6.74 -31.83 -5.46
CA LYS A 283 6.52 -30.38 -5.21
C LYS A 283 5.95 -30.19 -3.83
N GLY A 284 6.50 -29.22 -3.12
CA GLY A 284 5.97 -28.73 -1.85
C GLY A 284 5.83 -27.23 -1.87
N ARG A 285 4.79 -26.73 -1.22
CA ARG A 285 4.58 -25.29 -0.99
C ARG A 285 4.14 -25.06 0.43
N LEU A 286 4.74 -24.07 1.07
CA LEU A 286 4.38 -23.57 2.37
C LEU A 286 4.00 -22.10 2.22
N ASP A 287 2.79 -21.74 2.61
CA ASP A 287 2.33 -20.36 2.70
C ASP A 287 1.98 -20.06 4.15
N VAL A 288 2.60 -19.04 4.72
CA VAL A 288 2.33 -18.55 6.07
C VAL A 288 1.96 -17.07 5.96
N GLN A 289 0.83 -16.68 6.52
CA GLN A 289 0.43 -15.29 6.60
C GLN A 289 0.13 -14.92 8.05
N LYS A 290 0.76 -13.86 8.51
CA LYS A 290 0.51 -13.25 9.81
C LYS A 290 -0.01 -11.85 9.56
N SER A 291 -1.15 -11.50 10.16
CA SER A 291 -1.74 -10.17 10.08
C SER A 291 -2.02 -9.63 11.48
N SER A 292 -1.77 -8.36 11.67
CA SER A 292 -2.07 -7.60 12.88
C SER A 292 -2.93 -6.39 12.50
N PHE A 293 -3.98 -6.15 13.26
CA PHE A 293 -4.86 -4.99 13.11
C PHE A 293 -4.86 -4.23 14.41
N ILE A 294 -4.65 -2.93 14.34
CA ILE A 294 -4.67 -2.03 15.49
C ILE A 294 -5.73 -0.96 15.20
N MET A 295 -6.62 -0.75 16.16
CA MET A 295 -7.59 0.35 16.14
C MET A 295 -7.54 1.02 17.52
N GLY A 296 -6.78 2.11 17.59
CA GLY A 296 -6.62 2.92 18.79
C GLY A 296 -7.83 3.84 19.05
N PHE A 297 -7.71 4.67 20.06
CA PHE A 297 -8.67 5.69 20.42
C PHE A 297 -8.19 7.05 19.92
N PRO A 298 -8.80 7.63 18.87
CA PRO A 298 -8.44 8.95 18.39
C PRO A 298 -8.61 10.00 19.49
N LYS A 299 -7.65 10.88 19.61
CA LYS A 299 -7.59 11.91 20.64
C LYS A 299 -7.40 13.28 20.03
N THR A 300 -7.97 14.29 20.68
CA THR A 300 -7.80 15.70 20.32
C THR A 300 -7.65 16.53 21.57
N THR A 301 -7.04 17.69 21.46
CA THR A 301 -6.86 18.63 22.58
C THR A 301 -7.94 19.70 22.55
N ARG A 302 -8.57 19.94 23.68
CA ARG A 302 -9.53 21.05 23.89
C ARG A 302 -8.80 22.39 24.09
N PRO A 303 -9.52 23.52 23.98
CA PRO A 303 -8.94 24.84 24.25
C PRO A 303 -8.35 25.01 25.65
N ASP A 304 -8.85 24.25 26.63
CA ASP A 304 -8.35 24.25 28.01
C ASP A 304 -7.08 23.36 28.19
N GLY A 305 -6.53 22.83 27.09
CA GLY A 305 -5.35 21.96 27.09
C GLY A 305 -5.63 20.52 27.45
N LYS A 306 -6.89 20.13 27.74
CA LYS A 306 -7.22 18.74 28.05
C LYS A 306 -7.32 17.88 26.82
N VAL A 307 -6.61 16.77 26.84
CA VAL A 307 -6.74 15.71 25.84
C VAL A 307 -8.02 14.91 26.09
N VAL A 308 -8.83 14.77 25.06
CA VAL A 308 -10.08 14.00 25.12
C VAL A 308 -10.10 12.96 24.02
N VAL A 309 -10.66 11.80 24.33
CA VAL A 309 -10.95 10.77 23.32
C VAL A 309 -12.16 11.24 22.52
N THR A 310 -12.01 11.24 21.21
CA THR A 310 -13.15 11.52 20.32
C THR A 310 -13.98 10.24 20.20
N SER A 311 -15.28 10.34 20.43
CA SER A 311 -16.20 9.23 20.15
C SER A 311 -16.20 9.00 18.64
N GLY A 312 -15.59 7.90 18.19
CA GLY A 312 -15.45 7.54 16.80
C GLY A 312 -16.78 7.24 16.12
N GLY A 313 -17.52 8.29 15.81
CA GLY A 313 -18.83 8.19 15.14
C GLY A 313 -18.77 8.24 13.63
N LYS A 314 -17.57 8.20 13.01
CA LYS A 314 -17.47 8.22 11.55
C LYS A 314 -17.53 6.81 10.97
N GLN A 315 -18.26 6.69 9.88
CA GLN A 315 -18.40 5.45 9.11
C GLN A 315 -17.02 4.92 8.71
N GLY A 316 -16.73 3.65 9.02
CA GLY A 316 -15.43 3.02 8.77
C GLY A 316 -14.51 2.89 9.99
N TYR A 317 -14.78 3.62 11.11
CA TYR A 317 -13.99 3.56 12.35
C TYR A 317 -14.84 3.08 13.53
N GLN A 318 -15.62 2.02 13.32
CA GLN A 318 -16.71 1.62 14.23
C GLN A 318 -16.26 0.96 15.54
N TYR A 319 -15.02 0.50 15.64
CA TYR A 319 -14.56 -0.32 16.76
C TYR A 319 -13.19 0.11 17.29
N PRO A 320 -13.06 1.32 17.88
CA PRO A 320 -11.79 1.74 18.48
C PRO A 320 -11.41 0.84 19.67
N GLY A 321 -10.11 0.70 19.90
CA GLY A 321 -9.56 -0.10 21.00
C GLY A 321 -9.43 -1.60 20.71
N MET A 322 -9.57 -2.01 19.45
CA MET A 322 -9.39 -3.41 19.06
C MET A 322 -7.98 -3.69 18.55
N HIS A 323 -7.44 -4.82 18.97
CA HIS A 323 -6.19 -5.36 18.45
C HIS A 323 -6.40 -6.84 18.12
N TRP A 324 -6.26 -7.21 16.85
CA TRP A 324 -6.34 -8.60 16.40
C TRP A 324 -5.03 -9.08 15.79
N LYS A 325 -4.70 -10.33 16.09
CA LYS A 325 -3.64 -11.05 15.39
C LYS A 325 -4.23 -12.30 14.77
N ASN A 326 -3.98 -12.50 13.51
CA ASN A 326 -4.36 -13.71 12.80
C ASN A 326 -3.12 -14.35 12.16
N THR A 327 -3.02 -15.68 12.25
CA THR A 327 -1.97 -16.44 11.58
C THR A 327 -2.63 -17.58 10.81
N SER A 328 -2.42 -17.62 9.50
CA SER A 328 -2.90 -18.69 8.64
C SER A 328 -1.74 -19.47 8.03
N PHE A 329 -1.92 -20.79 7.93
CA PHE A 329 -0.97 -21.70 7.32
C PHE A 329 -1.64 -22.43 6.16
N GLY A 330 -0.96 -22.49 5.04
CA GLY A 330 -1.32 -23.34 3.91
C GLY A 330 -0.14 -24.19 3.50
N SER A 331 -0.34 -25.50 3.34
CA SER A 331 0.67 -26.40 2.77
C SER A 331 0.05 -27.20 1.63
N TYR A 332 0.83 -27.42 0.60
CA TYR A 332 0.45 -28.25 -0.54
C TYR A 332 1.65 -29.13 -0.94
N THR A 333 1.41 -30.44 -1.02
CA THR A 333 2.37 -31.42 -1.54
C THR A 333 1.74 -32.17 -2.71
N ARG A 334 2.47 -32.34 -3.78
CA ARG A 334 2.07 -33.16 -4.95
C ARG A 334 3.23 -34.02 -5.41
#